data_eae243b1fe7619f9e650e531fb43b1e4
#
_entry.id   eae243b1fe7619f9e650e531fb43b1e4
#
_cell.length_a   1.000
_cell.length_b   1.000
_cell.length_c   1.000
_cell.angle_alpha   90.00
_cell.angle_beta   90.00
_cell.angle_gamma   90.00
#
_symmetry.space_group_name_H-M   'P 1'
#
loop_
_entity.id
_entity.type
_entity.pdbx_description
1 polymer ?
#
loop_
_entity_poly.entity_id
_entity_poly.type
_entity_poly.pdbx_seq_one_letter_code
_entity_poly.pdbx_strand_id
1 'polypeptide(L)'
;MRTCVIFNPVARGDKARHFREWLEGIATACTLKPTRCAGDARRLGAEAVAENFELIIAAGGDGTVNEVLNGIGDSPDGFAKTCLGVLPLGTVNVFARELKIPAHIPDAWKILQRGNEKRIDLPRVEFSMNGKLERRYFMQLAGAGLDARAIELVNWELKKKLGGLAYVVAGFKALLEPKPQITVRADGQEITGEMVLLGNGKLYGGSYEIFSAAELADGQLHACALPRANLRSLLRCAPGFLLRKKLPEPAVRRLRAAQFELTSATPAAFELDGEWVGQLPATFSVEPKKLRVSVP
;
A
#
# COMPACT_ATOMS: atom_id res chain seq x y z
N MET A 1 12.74 -24.63 2.46
CA MET A 1 11.87 -23.51 2.94
C MET A 1 10.43 -23.88 2.62
N ARG A 2 9.57 -23.98 3.64
CA ARG A 2 8.14 -24.28 3.45
C ARG A 2 7.46 -23.04 2.87
N THR A 3 6.90 -23.20 1.68
CA THR A 3 6.34 -22.07 0.91
C THR A 3 4.83 -22.21 0.75
N CYS A 4 4.10 -21.11 1.00
CA CYS A 4 2.67 -20.98 0.78
C CYS A 4 2.40 -19.86 -0.24
N VAL A 5 1.53 -20.09 -1.21
CA VAL A 5 1.06 -19.08 -2.17
C VAL A 5 -0.42 -18.80 -1.93
N ILE A 6 -0.72 -17.58 -1.53
CA ILE A 6 -2.10 -17.09 -1.34
C ILE A 6 -2.48 -16.29 -2.60
N PHE A 7 -3.55 -16.71 -3.28
CA PHE A 7 -3.93 -16.13 -4.57
C PHE A 7 -5.43 -16.01 -4.77
N ASN A 8 -5.85 -15.08 -5.62
CA ASN A 8 -7.25 -14.92 -6.00
C ASN A 8 -7.56 -15.70 -7.29
N PRO A 9 -8.28 -16.83 -7.23
CA PRO A 9 -8.56 -17.69 -8.40
C PRO A 9 -9.53 -17.06 -9.39
N VAL A 10 -10.33 -16.08 -8.96
CA VAL A 10 -11.30 -15.37 -9.81
C VAL A 10 -10.80 -14.03 -10.31
N ALA A 11 -9.53 -13.70 -10.07
CA ALA A 11 -8.93 -12.49 -10.63
C ALA A 11 -9.09 -12.50 -12.16
N ARG A 12 -9.44 -11.32 -12.71
CA ARG A 12 -9.71 -11.16 -14.14
C ARG A 12 -8.49 -10.54 -14.84
N GLY A 13 -8.39 -10.79 -16.15
CA GLY A 13 -7.34 -10.28 -17.02
C GLY A 13 -6.33 -11.33 -17.43
N ASP A 14 -5.50 -10.97 -18.40
CA ASP A 14 -4.57 -11.91 -19.04
C ASP A 14 -3.51 -12.45 -18.06
N LYS A 15 -3.00 -11.62 -17.17
CA LYS A 15 -2.03 -12.05 -16.16
C LYS A 15 -2.58 -13.12 -15.24
N ALA A 16 -3.83 -12.97 -14.78
CA ALA A 16 -4.47 -13.95 -13.90
C ALA A 16 -4.77 -15.27 -14.64
N ARG A 17 -5.10 -15.19 -15.92
CA ARG A 17 -5.29 -16.38 -16.75
C ARG A 17 -3.96 -17.15 -16.90
N HIS A 18 -2.91 -16.50 -17.34
CA HIS A 18 -1.57 -17.12 -17.46
C HIS A 18 -1.06 -17.66 -16.12
N PHE A 19 -1.37 -16.97 -15.02
CA PHE A 19 -1.01 -17.46 -13.69
C PHE A 19 -1.74 -18.75 -13.36
N ARG A 20 -3.03 -18.90 -13.68
CA ARG A 20 -3.77 -20.16 -13.46
C ARG A 20 -3.18 -21.32 -14.24
N GLU A 21 -2.83 -21.09 -15.50
CA GLU A 21 -2.16 -22.10 -16.35
C GLU A 21 -0.79 -22.52 -15.74
N TRP A 22 -0.10 -21.55 -15.14
CA TRP A 22 1.21 -21.78 -14.55
C TRP A 22 1.14 -22.39 -13.14
N LEU A 23 0.04 -22.24 -12.39
CA LEU A 23 -0.15 -22.79 -11.04
C LEU A 23 0.08 -24.31 -10.98
N GLU A 24 -0.36 -25.04 -11.98
CA GLU A 24 -0.19 -26.50 -12.05
C GLU A 24 1.31 -26.90 -12.00
N GLY A 25 2.16 -26.11 -12.64
CA GLY A 25 3.61 -26.34 -12.66
C GLY A 25 4.31 -26.09 -11.31
N ILE A 26 3.74 -25.24 -10.45
CA ILE A 26 4.33 -24.94 -9.12
C ILE A 26 3.65 -25.67 -7.95
N ALA A 27 2.51 -26.30 -8.19
CA ALA A 27 1.72 -26.96 -7.14
C ALA A 27 2.49 -28.06 -6.39
N THR A 28 3.51 -28.64 -7.00
CA THR A 28 4.38 -29.64 -6.37
C THR A 28 5.46 -29.01 -5.48
N ALA A 29 5.76 -27.74 -5.65
CA ALA A 29 6.84 -27.04 -4.95
C ALA A 29 6.34 -26.18 -3.76
N CYS A 30 5.03 -25.94 -3.64
CA CYS A 30 4.46 -25.09 -2.61
C CYS A 30 3.00 -25.44 -2.29
N THR A 31 2.51 -24.97 -1.15
CA THR A 31 1.08 -25.08 -0.78
C THR A 31 0.32 -23.93 -1.39
N LEU A 32 -0.78 -24.22 -2.09
CA LEU A 32 -1.66 -23.23 -2.72
C LEU A 32 -2.88 -22.96 -1.85
N LYS A 33 -3.12 -21.71 -1.49
CA LYS A 33 -4.30 -21.26 -0.72
C LYS A 33 -5.11 -20.23 -1.53
N PRO A 34 -6.20 -20.65 -2.20
CA PRO A 34 -7.07 -19.74 -2.94
C PRO A 34 -7.92 -18.89 -2.00
N THR A 35 -8.06 -17.60 -2.29
CA THR A 35 -9.04 -16.73 -1.63
C THR A 35 -10.43 -16.92 -2.21
N ARG A 36 -11.47 -16.65 -1.43
CA ARG A 36 -12.89 -16.77 -1.83
C ARG A 36 -13.59 -15.41 -1.87
N CYS A 37 -13.17 -14.48 -1.00
CA CYS A 37 -13.75 -13.15 -0.88
C CYS A 37 -12.70 -12.16 -0.33
N ALA A 38 -13.06 -10.89 -0.25
CA ALA A 38 -12.25 -9.85 0.42
C ALA A 38 -12.05 -10.22 1.89
N GLY A 39 -10.87 -9.98 2.44
CA GLY A 39 -10.45 -10.35 3.79
C GLY A 39 -9.91 -11.78 3.93
N ASP A 40 -10.14 -12.66 2.95
CA ASP A 40 -9.67 -14.04 3.02
C ASP A 40 -8.15 -14.14 3.00
N ALA A 41 -7.46 -13.29 2.24
CA ALA A 41 -5.99 -13.30 2.18
C ALA A 41 -5.37 -12.97 3.54
N ARG A 42 -6.01 -12.12 4.36
CA ARG A 42 -5.60 -11.83 5.74
C ARG A 42 -5.73 -13.07 6.62
N ARG A 43 -6.88 -13.73 6.61
CA ARG A 43 -7.13 -14.97 7.36
C ARG A 43 -6.15 -16.07 6.94
N LEU A 44 -5.98 -16.28 5.64
CA LEU A 44 -5.06 -17.29 5.10
C LEU A 44 -3.60 -16.98 5.43
N GLY A 45 -3.21 -15.69 5.50
CA GLY A 45 -1.90 -15.25 5.96
C GLY A 45 -1.63 -15.64 7.40
N ALA A 46 -2.58 -15.39 8.30
CA ALA A 46 -2.49 -15.80 9.71
C ALA A 46 -2.42 -17.32 9.86
N GLU A 47 -3.25 -18.07 9.13
CA GLU A 47 -3.21 -19.54 9.10
C GLU A 47 -1.86 -20.06 8.61
N ALA A 48 -1.30 -19.47 7.56
CA ALA A 48 0.00 -19.88 7.02
C ALA A 48 1.14 -19.67 8.04
N VAL A 49 1.11 -18.58 8.83
CA VAL A 49 2.06 -18.40 9.95
C VAL A 49 1.87 -19.49 11.00
N ALA A 50 0.65 -19.80 11.40
CA ALA A 50 0.34 -20.84 12.37
C ALA A 50 0.78 -22.24 11.89
N GLU A 51 0.71 -22.48 10.59
CA GLU A 51 1.18 -23.70 9.94
C GLU A 51 2.71 -23.75 9.73
N ASN A 52 3.45 -22.73 10.21
CA ASN A 52 4.92 -22.60 10.13
C ASN A 52 5.45 -22.54 8.67
N PHE A 53 4.77 -21.79 7.79
CA PHE A 53 5.35 -21.46 6.49
C PHE A 53 6.40 -20.35 6.66
N GLU A 54 7.59 -20.59 6.11
CA GLU A 54 8.73 -19.67 6.19
C GLU A 54 8.65 -18.58 5.11
N LEU A 55 8.06 -18.89 3.95
CA LEU A 55 7.78 -17.95 2.86
C LEU A 55 6.28 -17.95 2.56
N ILE A 56 5.64 -16.81 2.73
CA ILE A 56 4.25 -16.59 2.34
C ILE A 56 4.23 -15.63 1.15
N ILE A 57 3.75 -16.12 0.02
CA ILE A 57 3.72 -15.39 -1.24
C ILE A 57 2.31 -14.86 -1.46
N ALA A 58 2.17 -13.55 -1.55
CA ALA A 58 0.95 -12.88 -1.99
C ALA A 58 0.93 -12.80 -3.52
N ALA A 59 0.13 -13.62 -4.17
CA ALA A 59 -0.06 -13.62 -5.62
C ALA A 59 -1.33 -12.82 -5.98
N GLY A 60 -1.16 -11.51 -6.19
CA GLY A 60 -2.27 -10.59 -6.40
C GLY A 60 -1.82 -9.16 -6.69
N GLY A 61 -2.73 -8.21 -6.51
CA GLY A 61 -2.43 -6.78 -6.49
C GLY A 61 -2.07 -6.28 -5.10
N ASP A 62 -1.86 -4.96 -4.97
CA ASP A 62 -1.45 -4.33 -3.70
C ASP A 62 -2.42 -4.65 -2.55
N GLY A 63 -3.75 -4.69 -2.77
CA GLY A 63 -4.72 -5.08 -1.75
C GLY A 63 -4.52 -6.52 -1.24
N THR A 64 -4.24 -7.50 -2.13
CA THR A 64 -3.94 -8.88 -1.70
C THR A 64 -2.66 -8.92 -0.87
N VAL A 65 -1.64 -8.16 -1.27
CA VAL A 65 -0.37 -8.08 -0.52
C VAL A 65 -0.60 -7.45 0.85
N ASN A 66 -1.42 -6.38 0.93
CA ASN A 66 -1.78 -5.73 2.19
C ASN A 66 -2.57 -6.66 3.12
N GLU A 67 -3.56 -7.40 2.61
CA GLU A 67 -4.29 -8.40 3.40
C GLU A 67 -3.35 -9.48 3.96
N VAL A 68 -2.44 -10.05 3.15
CA VAL A 68 -1.46 -11.05 3.60
C VAL A 68 -0.53 -10.47 4.66
N LEU A 69 -0.02 -9.25 4.46
CA LEU A 69 0.81 -8.52 5.42
C LEU A 69 0.12 -8.42 6.79
N ASN A 70 -1.14 -7.97 6.80
CA ASN A 70 -1.91 -7.84 8.03
C ASN A 70 -2.20 -9.21 8.67
N GLY A 71 -2.43 -10.26 7.87
CA GLY A 71 -2.57 -11.62 8.37
C GLY A 71 -1.30 -12.15 9.06
N ILE A 72 -0.12 -11.88 8.49
CA ILE A 72 1.16 -12.16 9.14
C ILE A 72 1.26 -11.40 10.47
N GLY A 73 0.85 -10.12 10.49
CA GLY A 73 0.87 -9.25 11.66
C GLY A 73 -0.14 -9.62 12.76
N ASP A 74 -1.22 -10.30 12.42
CA ASP A 74 -2.22 -10.80 13.39
C ASP A 74 -1.67 -12.00 14.20
N SER A 75 -0.61 -12.63 13.72
CA SER A 75 -0.04 -13.82 14.33
C SER A 75 1.11 -13.46 15.28
N PRO A 76 1.22 -14.10 16.46
CA PRO A 76 2.37 -13.91 17.35
C PRO A 76 3.69 -14.19 16.62
N ASP A 77 4.62 -13.24 16.67
CA ASP A 77 5.94 -13.31 16.02
C ASP A 77 5.90 -13.55 14.49
N GLY A 78 4.76 -13.29 13.83
CA GLY A 78 4.58 -13.56 12.41
C GLY A 78 5.69 -12.96 11.55
N PHE A 79 6.03 -11.68 11.75
CA PHE A 79 7.10 -11.00 11.01
C PHE A 79 8.52 -11.53 11.33
N ALA A 80 8.72 -12.16 12.48
CA ALA A 80 10.00 -12.77 12.83
C ALA A 80 10.18 -14.13 12.15
N LYS A 81 9.08 -14.90 12.03
CA LYS A 81 9.07 -16.27 11.51
C LYS A 81 8.97 -16.34 9.99
N THR A 82 8.35 -15.34 9.34
CA THR A 82 7.90 -15.42 7.96
C THR A 82 8.54 -14.35 7.09
N CYS A 83 8.94 -14.72 5.88
CA CYS A 83 9.30 -13.80 4.79
C CYS A 83 8.08 -13.60 3.89
N LEU A 84 7.80 -12.34 3.50
CA LEU A 84 6.76 -11.99 2.53
C LEU A 84 7.33 -12.01 1.12
N GLY A 85 6.77 -12.83 0.24
CA GLY A 85 7.02 -12.80 -1.20
C GLY A 85 5.88 -12.14 -1.96
N VAL A 86 6.16 -11.58 -3.13
CA VAL A 86 5.14 -10.94 -3.98
C VAL A 86 5.20 -11.50 -5.40
N LEU A 87 4.05 -11.94 -5.91
CA LEU A 87 3.80 -12.21 -7.33
C LEU A 87 2.81 -11.17 -7.87
N PRO A 88 3.26 -10.22 -8.70
CA PRO A 88 2.49 -9.02 -9.07
C PRO A 88 1.45 -9.30 -10.15
N LEU A 89 0.27 -9.77 -9.77
CA LEU A 89 -0.84 -10.07 -10.68
C LEU A 89 -1.83 -8.90 -10.86
N GLY A 90 -1.71 -7.85 -10.06
CA GLY A 90 -2.57 -6.67 -10.15
C GLY A 90 -2.20 -5.74 -11.31
N THR A 91 -2.95 -4.64 -11.45
CA THR A 91 -2.75 -3.64 -12.50
C THR A 91 -1.57 -2.72 -12.20
N VAL A 92 -1.43 -2.26 -10.96
CA VAL A 92 -0.46 -1.21 -10.57
C VAL A 92 0.77 -1.83 -9.91
N ASN A 93 0.57 -2.63 -8.85
CA ASN A 93 1.61 -3.35 -8.10
C ASN A 93 2.74 -2.42 -7.63
N VAL A 94 2.38 -1.39 -6.85
CA VAL A 94 3.30 -0.34 -6.41
C VAL A 94 4.43 -0.94 -5.57
N PHE A 95 4.08 -1.79 -4.60
CA PHE A 95 5.06 -2.40 -3.72
C PHE A 95 6.03 -3.34 -4.46
N ALA A 96 5.53 -4.16 -5.39
CA ALA A 96 6.40 -5.00 -6.21
C ALA A 96 7.39 -4.18 -7.06
N ARG A 97 6.94 -3.02 -7.58
CA ARG A 97 7.81 -2.09 -8.32
C ARG A 97 8.87 -1.46 -7.43
N GLU A 98 8.51 -1.07 -6.20
CA GLU A 98 9.46 -0.55 -5.21
C GLU A 98 10.55 -1.58 -4.89
N LEU A 99 10.17 -2.84 -4.74
CA LEU A 99 11.10 -3.97 -4.55
C LEU A 99 11.84 -4.39 -5.83
N LYS A 100 11.55 -3.77 -6.99
CA LYS A 100 12.09 -4.11 -8.31
C LYS A 100 11.75 -5.54 -8.77
N ILE A 101 10.65 -6.09 -8.31
CA ILE A 101 10.15 -7.39 -8.73
C ILE A 101 9.54 -7.26 -10.15
N PRO A 102 9.96 -8.06 -11.13
CA PRO A 102 9.45 -7.99 -12.49
C PRO A 102 7.97 -8.37 -12.57
N ALA A 103 7.26 -7.75 -13.52
CA ALA A 103 5.84 -8.06 -13.76
C ALA A 103 5.61 -9.40 -14.48
N HIS A 104 6.67 -10.00 -15.05
CA HIS A 104 6.62 -11.30 -15.69
C HIS A 104 6.70 -12.40 -14.62
N ILE A 105 5.66 -13.22 -14.53
CA ILE A 105 5.46 -14.18 -13.45
C ILE A 105 6.63 -15.19 -13.30
N PRO A 106 7.11 -15.85 -14.38
CA PRO A 106 8.24 -16.77 -14.28
C PRO A 106 9.52 -16.13 -13.72
N ASP A 107 9.79 -14.87 -14.06
CA ASP A 107 10.99 -14.18 -13.55
C ASP A 107 10.81 -13.75 -12.09
N ALA A 108 9.62 -13.29 -11.71
CA ALA A 108 9.28 -13.02 -10.31
C ALA A 108 9.40 -14.29 -9.45
N TRP A 109 8.95 -15.42 -9.97
CA TRP A 109 9.07 -16.72 -9.29
C TRP A 109 10.52 -17.16 -9.09
N LYS A 110 11.38 -16.99 -10.10
CA LYS A 110 12.82 -17.29 -9.97
C LYS A 110 13.47 -16.47 -8.83
N ILE A 111 13.04 -15.23 -8.64
CA ILE A 111 13.50 -14.39 -7.53
C ILE A 111 13.10 -15.00 -6.20
N LEU A 112 11.84 -15.41 -6.05
CA LEU A 112 11.34 -16.04 -4.83
C LEU A 112 12.06 -17.37 -4.52
N GLN A 113 12.38 -18.14 -5.56
CA GLN A 113 13.12 -19.41 -5.43
C GLN A 113 14.59 -19.22 -5.01
N ARG A 114 15.22 -18.07 -5.35
CA ARG A 114 16.60 -17.77 -4.94
C ARG A 114 16.74 -17.58 -3.44
N GLY A 115 15.65 -17.19 -2.75
CA GLY A 115 15.63 -17.02 -1.31
C GLY A 115 16.40 -15.79 -0.81
N ASN A 116 16.71 -14.82 -1.68
CA ASN A 116 17.30 -13.56 -1.25
C ASN A 116 16.27 -12.78 -0.44
N GLU A 117 16.66 -12.30 0.72
CA GLU A 117 15.79 -11.54 1.63
C GLU A 117 16.40 -10.20 1.99
N LYS A 118 15.53 -9.22 2.19
CA LYS A 118 15.89 -7.93 2.76
C LYS A 118 14.95 -7.63 3.94
N ARG A 119 15.50 -7.02 4.98
CA ARG A 119 14.67 -6.44 6.05
C ARG A 119 14.36 -5.00 5.69
N ILE A 120 13.09 -4.69 5.69
CA ILE A 120 12.57 -3.34 5.46
C ILE A 120 11.75 -2.88 6.65
N ASP A 121 11.51 -1.59 6.70
CA ASP A 121 10.68 -0.97 7.71
C ASP A 121 9.22 -1.38 7.52
N LEU A 122 8.50 -1.50 8.62
CA LEU A 122 7.09 -1.87 8.63
C LEU A 122 6.27 -0.71 9.20
N PRO A 123 5.61 0.06 8.34
CA PRO A 123 4.70 1.09 8.81
C PRO A 123 3.39 0.52 9.33
N ARG A 124 2.83 1.21 10.33
CA ARG A 124 1.55 0.90 10.93
C ARG A 124 0.77 2.16 11.26
N VAL A 125 -0.52 2.03 11.36
CA VAL A 125 -1.43 3.06 11.87
C VAL A 125 -2.21 2.52 13.07
N GLU A 126 -2.44 3.40 14.04
CA GLU A 126 -3.35 3.19 15.17
C GLU A 126 -4.45 4.27 15.11
N PHE A 127 -5.69 3.86 15.20
CA PHE A 127 -6.86 4.74 15.08
C PHE A 127 -8.06 4.16 15.84
N SER A 128 -9.06 4.99 16.11
CA SER A 128 -10.30 4.52 16.74
C SER A 128 -11.34 4.18 15.67
N MET A 129 -11.92 2.99 15.74
CA MET A 129 -13.07 2.59 14.94
C MET A 129 -14.16 2.02 15.84
N ASN A 130 -15.37 2.60 15.79
CA ASN A 130 -16.49 2.20 16.65
C ASN A 130 -16.14 2.14 18.16
N GLY A 131 -15.33 3.09 18.63
CA GLY A 131 -14.87 3.18 20.03
C GLY A 131 -13.78 2.16 20.43
N LYS A 132 -13.29 1.36 19.49
CA LYS A 132 -12.16 0.43 19.70
C LYS A 132 -10.91 0.93 19.04
N LEU A 133 -9.78 0.70 19.71
CA LEU A 133 -8.47 0.94 19.11
C LEU A 133 -8.17 -0.16 18.09
N GLU A 134 -8.00 0.24 16.85
CA GLU A 134 -7.61 -0.64 15.74
C GLU A 134 -6.18 -0.36 15.34
N ARG A 135 -5.51 -1.41 14.87
CA ARG A 135 -4.15 -1.34 14.30
C ARG A 135 -4.15 -1.98 12.92
N ARG A 136 -3.48 -1.31 11.96
CA ARG A 136 -3.27 -1.83 10.61
C ARG A 136 -1.84 -1.57 10.17
N TYR A 137 -1.29 -2.54 9.46
CA TYR A 137 -0.01 -2.40 8.76
C TYR A 137 -0.25 -1.99 7.31
N PHE A 138 0.69 -1.26 6.75
CA PHE A 138 0.72 -0.93 5.32
C PHE A 138 2.14 -1.06 4.78
N MET A 139 2.29 -1.11 3.46
CA MET A 139 3.60 -1.36 2.87
C MET A 139 4.24 -0.08 2.36
N GLN A 140 3.46 0.70 1.63
CA GLN A 140 3.99 1.76 0.77
C GLN A 140 3.46 3.13 1.11
N LEU A 141 2.15 3.27 1.27
CA LEU A 141 1.49 4.56 1.31
C LEU A 141 0.30 4.61 2.26
N ALA A 142 0.15 5.76 2.93
CA ALA A 142 -1.10 6.18 3.52
C ALA A 142 -1.48 7.56 2.96
N GLY A 143 -2.75 7.76 2.66
CA GLY A 143 -3.30 9.02 2.18
C GLY A 143 -4.45 9.51 3.04
N ALA A 144 -4.57 10.83 3.25
CA ALA A 144 -5.68 11.43 3.98
C ALA A 144 -6.22 12.68 3.28
N GLY A 145 -7.50 12.97 3.48
CA GLY A 145 -8.20 14.09 2.86
C GLY A 145 -8.60 13.81 1.42
N LEU A 146 -8.21 14.67 0.47
CA LEU A 146 -8.62 14.52 -0.94
C LEU A 146 -8.32 13.13 -1.52
N ASP A 147 -7.15 12.58 -1.22
CA ASP A 147 -6.74 11.27 -1.74
C ASP A 147 -7.65 10.15 -1.24
N ALA A 148 -7.84 10.04 0.08
CA ALA A 148 -8.74 9.05 0.68
C ALA A 148 -10.20 9.24 0.24
N ARG A 149 -10.64 10.50 0.07
CA ARG A 149 -11.99 10.81 -0.42
C ARG A 149 -12.17 10.38 -1.87
N ALA A 150 -11.15 10.54 -2.70
CA ALA A 150 -11.19 10.06 -4.08
C ALA A 150 -11.32 8.52 -4.12
N ILE A 151 -10.59 7.80 -3.26
CA ILE A 151 -10.69 6.34 -3.15
C ILE A 151 -12.08 5.90 -2.69
N GLU A 152 -12.66 6.57 -1.68
CA GLU A 152 -14.01 6.30 -1.18
C GLU A 152 -15.09 6.50 -2.26
N LEU A 153 -14.91 7.51 -3.12
CA LEU A 153 -15.82 7.83 -4.23
C LEU A 153 -15.63 6.95 -5.48
N VAL A 154 -14.65 6.05 -5.51
CA VAL A 154 -14.45 5.16 -6.65
C VAL A 154 -15.65 4.24 -6.85
N ASN A 155 -16.30 4.37 -7.98
CA ASN A 155 -17.35 3.44 -8.38
C ASN A 155 -16.71 2.15 -8.94
N TRP A 156 -16.95 1.03 -8.25
CA TRP A 156 -16.41 -0.28 -8.60
C TRP A 156 -16.84 -0.78 -9.98
N GLU A 157 -18.08 -0.49 -10.40
CA GLU A 157 -18.56 -0.87 -11.73
C GLU A 157 -17.85 -0.05 -12.81
N LEU A 158 -17.59 1.23 -12.55
CA LEU A 158 -16.82 2.10 -13.43
C LEU A 158 -15.35 1.66 -13.47
N LYS A 159 -14.78 1.26 -12.33
CA LYS A 159 -13.42 0.72 -12.26
C LYS A 159 -13.24 -0.56 -13.09
N LYS A 160 -14.22 -1.45 -13.07
CA LYS A 160 -14.20 -2.67 -13.91
C LYS A 160 -14.21 -2.36 -15.41
N LYS A 161 -14.88 -1.27 -15.81
CA LYS A 161 -15.02 -0.87 -17.24
C LYS A 161 -13.89 0.02 -17.74
N LEU A 162 -13.48 0.99 -16.94
CA LEU A 162 -12.57 2.09 -17.33
C LEU A 162 -11.20 2.04 -16.64
N GLY A 163 -10.96 1.08 -15.76
CA GLY A 163 -9.68 0.94 -15.07
C GLY A 163 -9.27 2.21 -14.31
N GLY A 164 -8.10 2.75 -14.62
CA GLY A 164 -7.55 3.95 -13.96
C GLY A 164 -8.37 5.23 -14.13
N LEU A 165 -9.20 5.35 -15.21
CA LEU A 165 -10.05 6.52 -15.41
C LEU A 165 -11.12 6.68 -14.32
N ALA A 166 -11.54 5.59 -13.65
CA ALA A 166 -12.47 5.66 -12.54
C ALA A 166 -11.92 6.50 -11.38
N TYR A 167 -10.62 6.42 -11.12
CA TYR A 167 -9.94 7.24 -10.10
C TYR A 167 -9.87 8.70 -10.50
N VAL A 168 -9.70 9.02 -11.78
CA VAL A 168 -9.71 10.40 -12.29
C VAL A 168 -11.09 11.02 -12.08
N VAL A 169 -12.16 10.29 -12.41
CA VAL A 169 -13.55 10.75 -12.18
C VAL A 169 -13.84 10.95 -10.70
N ALA A 170 -13.42 10.01 -9.85
CA ALA A 170 -13.58 10.12 -8.40
C ALA A 170 -12.78 11.30 -7.83
N GLY A 171 -11.55 11.51 -8.29
CA GLY A 171 -10.73 12.66 -7.92
C GLY A 171 -11.36 13.99 -8.29
N PHE A 172 -11.95 14.11 -9.49
CA PHE A 172 -12.70 15.32 -9.86
C PHE A 172 -13.92 15.55 -8.97
N LYS A 173 -14.68 14.51 -8.62
CA LYS A 173 -15.81 14.65 -7.67
C LYS A 173 -15.31 15.10 -6.30
N ALA A 174 -14.27 14.49 -5.77
CA ALA A 174 -13.67 14.86 -4.49
C ALA A 174 -13.17 16.32 -4.49
N LEU A 175 -12.68 16.83 -5.63
CA LEU A 175 -12.23 18.22 -5.77
C LEU A 175 -13.36 19.24 -5.61
N LEU A 176 -14.61 18.89 -5.93
CA LEU A 176 -15.77 19.76 -5.84
C LEU A 176 -16.35 19.79 -4.42
N GLU A 177 -16.01 18.84 -3.57
CA GLU A 177 -16.48 18.77 -2.20
C GLU A 177 -15.63 19.66 -1.26
N PRO A 178 -16.21 20.13 -0.12
CA PRO A 178 -15.44 20.76 0.95
C PRO A 178 -14.35 19.78 1.45
N LYS A 179 -13.13 20.27 1.60
CA LYS A 179 -11.99 19.46 2.02
C LYS A 179 -11.60 19.76 3.46
N PRO A 180 -11.38 18.74 4.29
CA PRO A 180 -10.86 18.93 5.63
C PRO A 180 -9.44 19.50 5.59
N GLN A 181 -9.10 20.36 6.54
CA GLN A 181 -7.72 20.72 6.84
C GLN A 181 -7.15 19.67 7.78
N ILE A 182 -6.11 19.00 7.33
CA ILE A 182 -5.42 17.97 8.09
C ILE A 182 -4.16 18.57 8.68
N THR A 183 -3.99 18.41 9.97
CA THR A 183 -2.78 18.77 10.69
C THR A 183 -1.92 17.54 10.87
N VAL A 184 -0.66 17.63 10.48
CA VAL A 184 0.36 16.59 10.60
C VAL A 184 1.40 17.07 11.59
N ARG A 185 1.60 16.35 12.70
CA ARG A 185 2.58 16.66 13.75
C ARG A 185 3.63 15.57 13.85
N ALA A 186 4.88 15.98 13.97
CA ALA A 186 6.02 15.10 14.23
C ALA A 186 7.21 15.91 14.76
N ASP A 187 7.91 15.41 15.77
CA ASP A 187 9.16 15.96 16.30
C ASP A 187 9.10 17.48 16.59
N GLY A 188 7.97 17.95 17.14
CA GLY A 188 7.74 19.36 17.43
C GLY A 188 7.47 20.25 16.21
N GLN A 189 7.40 19.69 15.01
CA GLN A 189 7.03 20.38 13.78
C GLN A 189 5.59 20.10 13.41
N GLU A 190 4.99 21.05 12.68
CA GLU A 190 3.62 20.94 12.20
C GLU A 190 3.52 21.44 10.75
N ILE A 191 2.83 20.67 9.92
CA ILE A 191 2.39 21.10 8.60
C ILE A 191 0.90 20.80 8.42
N THR A 192 0.24 21.56 7.53
CA THR A 192 -1.19 21.39 7.25
C THR A 192 -1.47 21.27 5.76
N GLY A 193 -2.52 20.53 5.42
CA GLY A 193 -2.96 20.38 4.04
C GLY A 193 -4.35 19.80 3.89
N GLU A 194 -4.97 20.02 2.73
CA GLU A 194 -6.24 19.40 2.31
C GLU A 194 -6.03 18.01 1.72
N MET A 195 -4.79 17.66 1.39
CA MET A 195 -4.33 16.36 0.98
C MET A 195 -2.99 16.08 1.66
N VAL A 196 -2.89 14.96 2.34
CA VAL A 196 -1.68 14.50 3.02
C VAL A 196 -1.38 13.09 2.57
N LEU A 197 -0.14 12.84 2.19
CA LEU A 197 0.40 11.52 1.85
C LEU A 197 1.55 11.19 2.80
N LEU A 198 1.61 9.94 3.26
CA LEU A 198 2.71 9.39 4.04
C LEU A 198 3.31 8.21 3.25
N GLY A 199 4.59 8.28 2.91
CA GLY A 199 5.29 7.23 2.18
C GLY A 199 6.32 6.51 3.03
N ASN A 200 6.37 5.19 2.89
CA ASN A 200 7.46 4.33 3.38
C ASN A 200 8.53 4.15 2.30
N GLY A 201 8.12 4.04 1.03
CA GLY A 201 8.99 3.99 -0.14
C GLY A 201 8.81 5.22 -1.04
N LYS A 202 9.47 5.21 -2.19
CA LYS A 202 9.51 6.34 -3.15
C LYS A 202 8.23 6.50 -3.95
N LEU A 203 7.57 5.38 -4.26
CA LEU A 203 6.56 5.30 -5.32
C LEU A 203 5.14 5.52 -4.80
N TYR A 204 4.34 6.20 -5.63
CA TYR A 204 2.91 6.43 -5.46
C TYR A 204 2.17 6.11 -6.76
N GLY A 205 1.00 5.46 -6.67
CA GLY A 205 0.08 5.25 -7.80
C GLY A 205 0.71 4.55 -9.01
N GLY A 206 1.78 3.80 -8.83
CA GLY A 206 2.51 3.07 -9.84
C GLY A 206 3.99 3.42 -9.89
N SER A 207 4.39 4.38 -10.73
CA SER A 207 5.79 4.74 -10.94
C SER A 207 6.10 6.22 -10.62
N TYR A 208 5.23 6.90 -9.90
CA TYR A 208 5.43 8.29 -9.53
C TYR A 208 6.26 8.39 -8.25
N GLU A 209 7.42 9.05 -8.33
CA GLU A 209 8.33 9.26 -7.20
C GLU A 209 7.93 10.49 -6.38
N ILE A 210 6.89 10.35 -5.54
CA ILE A 210 6.43 11.44 -4.66
C ILE A 210 7.42 11.67 -3.52
N PHE A 211 8.06 10.60 -3.03
CA PHE A 211 8.99 10.60 -1.92
C PHE A 211 10.40 10.22 -2.37
N SER A 212 11.01 11.05 -3.22
CA SER A 212 12.30 10.71 -3.84
C SER A 212 13.46 10.45 -2.85
N ALA A 213 13.34 10.97 -1.61
CA ALA A 213 14.32 10.76 -0.55
C ALA A 213 14.02 9.55 0.35
N ALA A 214 12.84 8.90 0.19
CA ALA A 214 12.47 7.76 1.02
C ALA A 214 13.26 6.51 0.64
N GLU A 215 13.58 5.70 1.64
CA GLU A 215 14.16 4.37 1.48
C GLU A 215 13.41 3.40 2.40
N LEU A 216 13.10 2.21 1.91
CA LEU A 216 12.34 1.20 2.67
C LEU A 216 13.00 0.72 3.97
N ALA A 217 14.17 1.25 4.35
CA ALA A 217 14.92 0.85 5.53
C ALA A 217 15.66 2.03 6.19
N ASP A 218 15.12 3.25 6.06
CA ASP A 218 15.69 4.46 6.68
C ASP A 218 15.13 4.74 8.09
N GLY A 219 14.17 3.95 8.56
CA GLY A 219 13.55 4.08 9.88
C GLY A 219 12.56 5.24 9.96
N GLN A 220 12.10 5.78 8.84
CA GLN A 220 11.26 6.97 8.80
C GLN A 220 10.07 6.80 7.85
N LEU A 221 9.01 7.54 8.12
CA LEU A 221 7.95 7.86 7.17
C LEU A 221 8.18 9.25 6.61
N HIS A 222 7.82 9.45 5.36
CA HIS A 222 7.94 10.71 4.65
C HIS A 222 6.56 11.31 4.43
N ALA A 223 6.27 12.46 5.04
CA ALA A 223 5.01 13.19 4.86
C ALA A 223 5.13 14.21 3.72
N CYS A 224 4.08 14.29 2.91
CA CYS A 224 3.90 15.28 1.86
C CYS A 224 2.49 15.87 1.98
N ALA A 225 2.38 17.15 2.34
CA ALA A 225 1.11 17.86 2.45
C ALA A 225 0.94 18.89 1.32
N LEU A 226 -0.21 18.85 0.64
CA LEU A 226 -0.65 19.87 -0.30
C LEU A 226 -1.58 20.84 0.45
N PRO A 227 -1.13 22.09 0.72
CA PRO A 227 -1.87 23.03 1.58
C PRO A 227 -3.28 23.34 1.09
N ARG A 228 -3.45 23.41 -0.24
CA ARG A 228 -4.75 23.58 -0.91
C ARG A 228 -4.86 22.63 -2.09
N ALA A 229 -5.78 21.69 -2.01
CA ALA A 229 -6.06 20.71 -3.06
C ALA A 229 -7.19 21.22 -3.97
N ASN A 230 -6.90 22.24 -4.78
CA ASN A 230 -7.80 22.79 -5.78
C ASN A 230 -7.26 22.62 -7.20
N LEU A 231 -8.09 22.88 -8.20
CA LEU A 231 -7.72 22.70 -9.60
C LEU A 231 -6.43 23.47 -9.98
N ARG A 232 -6.23 24.69 -9.46
CA ARG A 232 -5.01 25.49 -9.73
C ARG A 232 -3.76 24.82 -9.17
N SER A 233 -3.83 24.29 -7.94
CA SER A 233 -2.73 23.59 -7.30
C SER A 233 -2.40 22.31 -8.06
N LEU A 234 -3.41 21.54 -8.48
CA LEU A 234 -3.22 20.32 -9.27
C LEU A 234 -2.65 20.62 -10.65
N LEU A 235 -3.11 21.67 -11.34
CA LEU A 235 -2.55 22.09 -12.62
C LEU A 235 -1.09 22.55 -12.49
N ARG A 236 -0.70 23.18 -11.37
CA ARG A 236 0.71 23.50 -11.09
C ARG A 236 1.57 22.26 -10.85
N CYS A 237 1.00 21.24 -10.23
CA CYS A 237 1.69 19.96 -10.01
C CYS A 237 1.75 19.08 -11.27
N ALA A 238 0.78 19.24 -12.19
CA ALA A 238 0.61 18.37 -13.35
C ALA A 238 1.87 18.25 -14.23
N PRO A 239 2.60 19.30 -14.61
CA PRO A 239 3.81 19.15 -15.42
C PRO A 239 4.91 18.36 -14.70
N GLY A 240 5.11 18.61 -13.41
CA GLY A 240 6.07 17.87 -12.60
C GLY A 240 5.66 16.39 -12.48
N PHE A 241 4.39 16.14 -12.25
CA PHE A 241 3.83 14.80 -12.14
C PHE A 241 3.89 14.03 -13.46
N LEU A 242 3.45 14.63 -14.57
CA LEU A 242 3.39 13.97 -15.87
C LEU A 242 4.77 13.80 -16.53
N LEU A 243 5.62 14.85 -16.48
CA LEU A 243 6.89 14.85 -17.20
C LEU A 243 8.05 14.31 -16.35
N ARG A 244 8.08 14.64 -15.06
CA ARG A 244 9.18 14.29 -14.15
C ARG A 244 8.82 13.21 -13.15
N LYS A 245 7.56 12.77 -13.12
CA LYS A 245 7.01 11.83 -12.12
C LYS A 245 7.25 12.26 -10.67
N LYS A 246 7.38 13.56 -10.41
CA LYS A 246 7.67 14.17 -9.10
C LYS A 246 6.74 15.35 -8.84
N LEU A 247 6.48 15.67 -7.58
CA LEU A 247 5.78 16.90 -7.20
C LEU A 247 6.77 18.05 -7.06
N PRO A 248 6.43 19.28 -7.55
CA PRO A 248 7.29 20.44 -7.43
C PRO A 248 7.39 20.90 -5.97
N GLU A 249 8.60 21.11 -5.48
CA GLU A 249 8.90 21.51 -4.09
C GLU A 249 8.08 22.70 -3.56
N PRO A 250 7.89 23.81 -4.33
CA PRO A 250 7.13 24.97 -3.82
C PRO A 250 5.64 24.70 -3.59
N ALA A 251 5.09 23.63 -4.18
CA ALA A 251 3.66 23.33 -4.11
C ALA A 251 3.29 22.47 -2.90
N VAL A 252 4.25 21.83 -2.26
CA VAL A 252 4.03 20.86 -1.17
C VAL A 252 4.91 21.20 0.04
N ARG A 253 4.43 20.80 1.23
CA ARG A 253 5.22 20.82 2.47
C ARG A 253 5.62 19.41 2.82
N ARG A 254 6.84 19.24 3.33
CA ARG A 254 7.40 17.93 3.64
C ARG A 254 7.90 17.87 5.06
N LEU A 255 7.71 16.71 5.69
CA LEU A 255 8.35 16.31 6.94
C LEU A 255 8.80 14.85 6.82
N ARG A 256 9.73 14.45 7.69
CA ARG A 256 10.12 13.06 7.86
C ARG A 256 10.27 12.77 9.35
N ALA A 257 9.76 11.64 9.80
CA ALA A 257 9.83 11.22 11.19
C ALA A 257 9.51 9.73 11.31
N ALA A 258 9.87 9.13 12.45
CA ALA A 258 9.47 7.76 12.77
C ALA A 258 7.99 7.65 13.15
N GLN A 259 7.36 8.77 13.55
CA GLN A 259 5.96 8.81 13.95
C GLN A 259 5.31 10.13 13.56
N PHE A 260 4.08 10.04 13.08
CA PHE A 260 3.21 11.16 12.74
C PHE A 260 1.86 11.03 13.43
N GLU A 261 1.38 12.13 13.98
CA GLU A 261 0.00 12.29 14.42
C GLU A 261 -0.76 13.12 13.39
N LEU A 262 -1.84 12.56 12.85
CA LEU A 262 -2.72 13.23 11.91
C LEU A 262 -4.07 13.53 12.59
N THR A 263 -4.46 14.79 12.56
CA THR A 263 -5.72 15.27 13.13
C THR A 263 -6.47 16.18 12.16
N SER A 264 -7.79 16.31 12.35
CA SER A 264 -8.61 17.26 11.61
C SER A 264 -9.76 17.75 12.49
N ALA A 265 -10.16 19.02 12.34
CA ALA A 265 -11.31 19.61 13.03
C ALA A 265 -12.65 19.10 12.48
N THR A 266 -12.67 18.61 11.25
CA THR A 266 -13.85 18.03 10.59
C THR A 266 -13.56 16.58 10.20
N PRO A 267 -14.58 15.71 10.00
CA PRO A 267 -14.36 14.34 9.58
C PRO A 267 -13.45 14.26 8.35
N ALA A 268 -12.39 13.47 8.45
CA ALA A 268 -11.41 13.28 7.39
C ALA A 268 -11.06 11.81 7.27
N ALA A 269 -11.36 11.23 6.11
CA ALA A 269 -11.02 9.85 5.80
C ALA A 269 -9.51 9.69 5.57
N PHE A 270 -9.01 8.48 5.85
CA PHE A 270 -7.69 8.05 5.42
C PHE A 270 -7.73 6.68 4.76
N GLU A 271 -6.75 6.42 3.93
CA GLU A 271 -6.55 5.19 3.17
C GLU A 271 -5.16 4.60 3.45
N LEU A 272 -4.99 3.31 3.19
CA LEU A 272 -3.72 2.58 3.21
C LEU A 272 -3.57 1.77 1.92
N ASP A 273 -2.46 1.93 1.22
CA ASP A 273 -2.11 1.20 -0.01
C ASP A 273 -3.24 1.17 -1.08
N GLY A 274 -4.08 2.22 -1.11
CA GLY A 274 -5.19 2.36 -2.05
C GLY A 274 -6.54 1.80 -1.57
N GLU A 275 -6.69 1.49 -0.28
CA GLU A 275 -7.93 1.03 0.34
C GLU A 275 -8.38 1.98 1.46
N TRP A 276 -9.65 2.35 1.45
CA TRP A 276 -10.23 3.13 2.55
C TRP A 276 -10.20 2.32 3.86
N VAL A 277 -9.77 2.94 4.96
CA VAL A 277 -9.58 2.26 6.24
C VAL A 277 -10.37 2.87 7.37
N GLY A 278 -10.39 4.20 7.49
CA GLY A 278 -11.04 4.85 8.62
C GLY A 278 -11.02 6.37 8.54
N GLN A 279 -11.19 6.99 9.71
CA GLN A 279 -11.20 8.45 9.86
C GLN A 279 -10.16 8.92 10.90
N LEU A 280 -9.67 10.14 10.73
CA LEU A 280 -8.82 10.80 11.70
C LEU A 280 -9.59 11.12 13.00
N PRO A 281 -8.91 11.18 14.18
CA PRO A 281 -7.46 11.17 14.36
C PRO A 281 -6.84 9.78 14.23
N ALA A 282 -5.57 9.76 13.79
CA ALA A 282 -4.79 8.53 13.66
C ALA A 282 -3.30 8.79 13.91
N THR A 283 -2.61 7.80 14.45
CA THR A 283 -1.16 7.83 14.66
C THR A 283 -0.49 6.84 13.73
N PHE A 284 0.39 7.34 12.88
CA PHE A 284 1.20 6.55 11.95
C PHE A 284 2.62 6.43 12.49
N SER A 285 3.16 5.23 12.51
CA SER A 285 4.52 4.97 12.99
C SER A 285 5.21 3.92 12.15
N VAL A 286 6.53 3.84 12.23
CA VAL A 286 7.33 2.83 11.55
C VAL A 286 8.08 1.97 12.55
N GLU A 287 8.08 0.64 12.33
CA GLU A 287 8.92 -0.31 13.05
C GLU A 287 10.14 -0.63 12.16
N PRO A 288 11.35 -0.15 12.53
CA PRO A 288 12.51 -0.29 11.67
C PRO A 288 12.89 -1.74 11.41
N LYS A 289 13.16 -2.07 10.15
CA LYS A 289 13.68 -3.38 9.69
C LYS A 289 12.88 -4.59 10.20
N LYS A 290 11.60 -4.41 10.45
CA LYS A 290 10.71 -5.43 11.02
C LYS A 290 10.26 -6.47 9.99
N LEU A 291 9.98 -6.06 8.75
CA LEU A 291 9.43 -6.92 7.71
C LEU A 291 10.55 -7.56 6.89
N ARG A 292 10.55 -8.89 6.80
CA ARG A 292 11.39 -9.64 5.86
C ARG A 292 10.66 -9.77 4.52
N VAL A 293 11.30 -9.38 3.44
CA VAL A 293 10.74 -9.46 2.08
C VAL A 293 11.71 -10.15 1.14
N SER A 294 11.17 -10.94 0.21
CA SER A 294 11.96 -11.52 -0.87
C SER A 294 12.29 -10.45 -1.91
N VAL A 295 13.54 -10.41 -2.36
CA VAL A 295 14.07 -9.40 -3.30
C VAL A 295 14.91 -10.04 -4.41
N PRO A 296 15.12 -9.36 -5.55
CA PRO A 296 15.99 -9.81 -6.63
C PRO A 296 17.41 -10.15 -6.22
#